data_5c671ac83a68a043f149440ce3385f90
#
_entry.id   5c671ac83a68a043f149440ce3385f90
#
_cell.length_a   1.000
_cell.length_b   1.000
_cell.length_c   1.000
_cell.angle_alpha   90.00
_cell.angle_beta   90.00
_cell.angle_gamma   90.00
#
_symmetry.space_group_name_H-M   'P 1'
#
loop_
_entity.id
_entity.type
_entity.pdbx_description
1 polymer ?
#
loop_
_entity_poly.entity_id
_entity_poly.type
_entity_poly.pdbx_seq_one_letter_code
_entity_poly.pdbx_strand_id
1 'polypeptide(L)'
;MKKVLYLATLLFCATFTSCEKEEIGGTATENIAGDWYVTVDAADENGDVVPGFEDLFGLGRIHILTYNTAANTGDQLYVDDLGEFWEFKVKTACDVNAQTFSTNGAVANEYYDCDVTITGGKIMPKAGRQNNGSPADSIVFYVSFNDDDYPAAYGYTNYKVSGIRYSGLEEND
;
A
#
# COMPACT_ATOMS: atom_id res chain seq x y z
N MET A 1 -38.53 49.62 17.72
CA MET A 1 -37.90 49.19 16.48
C MET A 1 -36.42 48.78 16.64
N LYS A 2 -35.56 49.57 17.31
CA LYS A 2 -34.13 49.19 17.49
C LYS A 2 -33.91 47.85 18.26
N LYS A 3 -34.72 47.59 19.34
CA LYS A 3 -34.61 46.33 20.15
C LYS A 3 -35.00 45.08 19.37
N VAL A 4 -35.93 45.16 18.43
CA VAL A 4 -36.35 44.03 17.57
C VAL A 4 -35.28 43.73 16.54
N LEU A 5 -34.59 44.75 16.04
CA LEU A 5 -33.51 44.60 15.09
C LEU A 5 -32.30 43.88 15.72
N TYR A 6 -31.92 44.19 16.96
CA TYR A 6 -30.87 43.49 17.71
C TYR A 6 -31.21 42.03 17.98
N LEU A 7 -32.46 41.73 18.30
CA LEU A 7 -32.92 40.36 18.54
C LEU A 7 -32.87 39.52 17.26
N ALA A 8 -33.26 40.10 16.11
CA ALA A 8 -33.19 39.45 14.80
C ALA A 8 -31.73 39.18 14.35
N THR A 9 -30.82 40.13 14.62
CA THR A 9 -29.39 39.98 14.31
C THR A 9 -28.74 38.89 15.18
N LEU A 10 -29.11 38.82 16.48
CA LEU A 10 -28.60 37.77 17.38
C LEU A 10 -29.09 36.39 16.98
N LEU A 11 -30.36 36.26 16.54
CA LEU A 11 -30.91 34.98 16.06
C LEU A 11 -30.27 34.53 14.75
N PHE A 12 -29.91 35.45 13.86
CA PHE A 12 -29.25 35.14 12.59
C PHE A 12 -27.79 34.67 12.77
N CYS A 13 -27.07 35.20 13.77
CA CYS A 13 -25.72 34.74 14.11
C CYS A 13 -25.68 33.33 14.74
N ALA A 14 -26.75 32.89 15.39
CA ALA A 14 -26.83 31.58 16.04
C ALA A 14 -27.02 30.42 15.03
N THR A 15 -27.39 30.70 13.77
CA THR A 15 -27.64 29.68 12.76
C THR A 15 -26.38 29.26 12.00
N PHE A 16 -25.22 29.92 12.22
CA PHE A 16 -23.96 29.60 11.52
C PHE A 16 -22.99 28.72 12.31
N THR A 17 -23.37 28.19 13.47
CA THR A 17 -22.49 27.40 14.32
C THR A 17 -22.69 25.89 14.19
N SER A 18 -23.21 25.37 13.10
CA SER A 18 -23.32 23.94 12.89
C SER A 18 -22.70 23.52 11.55
N CYS A 19 -21.39 23.68 11.44
CA CYS A 19 -20.59 22.74 10.68
C CYS A 19 -19.76 21.95 11.71
N GLU A 20 -20.37 21.02 12.40
CA GLU A 20 -19.62 19.89 12.91
C GLU A 20 -19.03 19.24 11.65
N LYS A 21 -17.70 19.29 11.51
CA LYS A 21 -17.00 18.45 10.57
C LYS A 21 -17.28 17.02 11.06
N GLU A 22 -18.20 16.34 10.41
CA GLU A 22 -18.27 14.89 10.54
C GLU A 22 -16.87 14.39 10.19
N GLU A 23 -16.26 13.62 11.08
CA GLU A 23 -15.01 12.93 10.78
C GLU A 23 -15.29 12.07 9.56
N ILE A 24 -14.58 12.33 8.46
CA ILE A 24 -14.66 11.48 7.29
C ILE A 24 -14.09 10.15 7.75
N GLY A 25 -14.97 9.16 7.95
CA GLY A 25 -14.58 7.81 8.36
C GLY A 25 -13.62 7.25 7.34
N GLY A 26 -12.39 6.93 7.76
CA GLY A 26 -11.41 6.22 6.96
C GLY A 26 -11.79 4.74 6.79
N THR A 27 -11.05 4.03 5.96
CA THR A 27 -11.16 2.57 5.90
C THR A 27 -10.46 1.93 7.10
N ALA A 28 -10.87 0.72 7.48
CA ALA A 28 -10.25 0.01 8.60
C ALA A 28 -8.75 -0.26 8.41
N THR A 29 -8.27 -0.20 7.16
CA THR A 29 -6.86 -0.43 6.78
C THR A 29 -6.13 0.85 6.35
N GLU A 30 -6.66 2.05 6.59
CA GLU A 30 -6.11 3.32 6.08
C GLU A 30 -4.62 3.51 6.41
N ASN A 31 -4.16 3.02 7.58
CA ASN A 31 -2.75 3.15 8.01
C ASN A 31 -1.77 2.31 7.17
N ILE A 32 -2.26 1.30 6.47
CA ILE A 32 -1.47 0.38 5.65
C ILE A 32 -1.93 0.35 4.19
N ALA A 33 -2.97 1.10 3.84
CA ALA A 33 -3.43 1.30 2.48
C ALA A 33 -2.63 2.41 1.79
N GLY A 34 -2.41 2.27 0.49
CA GLY A 34 -1.72 3.30 -0.29
C GLY A 34 -1.40 2.89 -1.71
N ASP A 35 -0.94 3.86 -2.47
CA ASP A 35 -0.24 3.69 -3.73
C ASP A 35 1.27 3.77 -3.44
N TRP A 36 2.03 2.78 -3.88
CA TRP A 36 3.44 2.61 -3.57
C TRP A 36 4.26 2.58 -4.86
N TYR A 37 5.32 3.35 -4.91
CA TYR A 37 6.26 3.41 -6.02
C TYR A 37 7.49 2.60 -5.64
N VAL A 38 7.63 1.40 -6.24
CA VAL A 38 8.51 0.32 -5.76
C VAL A 38 9.43 -0.21 -6.85
N THR A 39 10.53 -0.86 -6.44
CA THR A 39 11.34 -1.74 -7.28
C THR A 39 11.07 -3.20 -6.94
N VAL A 40 11.39 -4.09 -7.89
CA VAL A 40 11.26 -5.54 -7.75
C VAL A 40 12.63 -6.16 -7.99
N ASP A 41 13.21 -6.74 -6.94
CA ASP A 41 14.55 -7.33 -6.97
C ASP A 41 14.46 -8.82 -6.63
N ALA A 42 15.30 -9.68 -7.26
CA ALA A 42 15.40 -11.07 -6.84
C ALA A 42 16.07 -11.18 -5.47
N ALA A 43 15.52 -11.99 -4.58
CA ALA A 43 16.01 -12.14 -3.21
C ALA A 43 16.26 -13.62 -2.84
N ASP A 44 17.23 -13.83 -1.97
CA ASP A 44 17.58 -15.13 -1.40
C ASP A 44 16.64 -15.54 -0.26
N GLU A 45 16.92 -16.67 0.37
CA GLU A 45 16.14 -17.21 1.48
C GLU A 45 16.17 -16.33 2.75
N ASN A 46 17.16 -15.45 2.90
CA ASN A 46 17.27 -14.50 4.00
C ASN A 46 16.55 -13.18 3.70
N GLY A 47 16.09 -12.98 2.46
CA GLY A 47 15.47 -11.76 1.99
C GLY A 47 16.48 -10.69 1.55
N ASP A 48 17.75 -11.08 1.38
CA ASP A 48 18.76 -10.20 0.83
C ASP A 48 18.70 -10.21 -0.70
N VAL A 49 18.86 -9.04 -1.32
CA VAL A 49 18.89 -8.91 -2.78
C VAL A 49 20.10 -9.66 -3.32
N VAL A 50 19.88 -10.53 -4.29
CA VAL A 50 20.95 -11.30 -4.92
C VAL A 50 21.78 -10.38 -5.83
N PRO A 51 23.09 -10.22 -5.60
CA PRO A 51 23.92 -9.30 -6.37
C PRO A 51 23.89 -9.62 -7.88
N GLY A 52 23.59 -8.61 -8.69
CA GLY A 52 23.46 -8.73 -10.15
C GLY A 52 22.06 -9.14 -10.62
N PHE A 53 21.11 -9.27 -9.70
CA PHE A 53 19.69 -9.54 -9.99
C PHE A 53 18.77 -8.45 -9.42
N GLU A 54 19.32 -7.25 -9.22
CA GLU A 54 18.52 -6.05 -8.99
C GLU A 54 17.73 -5.73 -10.27
N ASP A 55 16.46 -5.37 -10.11
CA ASP A 55 15.55 -5.07 -11.24
C ASP A 55 15.68 -6.09 -12.39
N LEU A 56 15.58 -7.39 -12.03
CA LEU A 56 15.85 -8.53 -12.94
C LEU A 56 15.12 -8.42 -14.29
N PHE A 57 13.95 -7.84 -14.32
CA PHE A 57 13.11 -7.70 -15.51
C PHE A 57 13.22 -6.32 -16.19
N GLY A 58 14.04 -5.39 -15.66
CA GLY A 58 14.20 -4.04 -16.21
C GLY A 58 12.94 -3.21 -16.12
N LEU A 59 12.12 -3.40 -15.07
CA LEU A 59 10.86 -2.70 -14.88
C LEU A 59 11.05 -1.26 -14.41
N GLY A 60 12.18 -0.96 -13.78
CA GLY A 60 12.38 0.28 -13.07
C GLY A 60 11.46 0.36 -11.84
N ARG A 61 10.82 1.50 -11.65
CA ARG A 61 9.81 1.65 -10.60
C ARG A 61 8.42 1.40 -11.16
N ILE A 62 7.64 0.63 -10.42
CA ILE A 62 6.25 0.29 -10.74
C ILE A 62 5.33 0.69 -9.60
N HIS A 63 4.02 0.67 -9.85
CA HIS A 63 3.00 0.90 -8.83
C HIS A 63 2.50 -0.40 -8.21
N ILE A 64 2.37 -0.40 -6.88
CA ILE A 64 1.66 -1.43 -6.13
C ILE A 64 0.60 -0.75 -5.29
N LEU A 65 -0.62 -1.24 -5.34
CA LEU A 65 -1.69 -0.77 -4.47
C LEU A 65 -1.86 -1.69 -3.26
N THR A 66 -2.08 -1.09 -2.11
CA THR A 66 -2.64 -1.78 -0.95
C THR A 66 -3.93 -1.09 -0.53
N TYR A 67 -5.01 -1.85 -0.33
CA TYR A 67 -6.31 -1.27 -0.02
C TYR A 67 -7.23 -2.25 0.71
N ASN A 68 -8.26 -1.70 1.38
CA ASN A 68 -9.22 -2.49 2.13
C ASN A 68 -10.03 -3.45 1.24
N THR A 69 -10.44 -4.57 1.83
CA THR A 69 -11.43 -5.46 1.22
C THR A 69 -12.84 -4.87 1.33
N ALA A 70 -13.81 -5.44 0.60
CA ALA A 70 -15.20 -5.03 0.70
C ALA A 70 -15.79 -5.19 2.12
N ALA A 71 -15.22 -6.10 2.94
CA ALA A 71 -15.62 -6.27 4.34
C ALA A 71 -15.21 -5.08 5.21
N ASN A 72 -14.22 -4.29 4.78
CA ASN A 72 -13.67 -3.14 5.50
C ASN A 72 -13.32 -3.45 6.96
N THR A 73 -12.61 -4.56 7.18
CA THR A 73 -12.10 -5.01 8.48
C THR A 73 -10.60 -4.78 8.56
N GLY A 74 -10.07 -4.58 9.78
CA GLY A 74 -8.64 -4.29 10.00
C GLY A 74 -7.72 -5.52 9.95
N ASP A 75 -8.23 -6.68 9.55
CA ASP A 75 -7.52 -7.97 9.48
C ASP A 75 -7.30 -8.48 8.05
N GLN A 76 -7.79 -7.76 7.03
CA GLN A 76 -7.67 -8.13 5.62
C GLN A 76 -7.32 -6.94 4.74
N LEU A 77 -6.41 -7.16 3.81
CA LEU A 77 -5.92 -6.15 2.86
C LEU A 77 -5.76 -6.79 1.47
N TYR A 78 -6.05 -6.05 0.42
CA TYR A 78 -5.62 -6.41 -0.93
C TYR A 78 -4.22 -5.86 -1.21
N VAL A 79 -3.42 -6.65 -1.92
CA VAL A 79 -2.18 -6.24 -2.59
C VAL A 79 -2.37 -6.48 -4.07
N ASP A 80 -2.10 -5.47 -4.90
CA ASP A 80 -2.46 -5.42 -6.32
C ASP A 80 -1.33 -4.73 -7.09
N ASP A 81 -0.73 -5.41 -8.08
CA ASP A 81 0.36 -4.88 -8.90
C ASP A 81 -0.09 -4.15 -10.16
N LEU A 82 -1.41 -3.99 -10.32
CA LEU A 82 -2.01 -3.35 -11.50
C LEU A 82 -1.60 -3.99 -12.84
N GLY A 83 -1.03 -5.20 -12.82
CA GLY A 83 -0.48 -5.88 -13.99
C GLY A 83 0.89 -5.36 -14.44
N GLU A 84 1.60 -4.59 -13.60
CA GLU A 84 2.88 -4.00 -13.98
C GLU A 84 4.08 -4.94 -13.77
N PHE A 85 3.93 -6.03 -12.98
CA PHE A 85 4.98 -7.01 -12.73
C PHE A 85 4.58 -8.44 -13.14
N TRP A 86 3.69 -9.11 -12.36
CA TRP A 86 3.27 -10.50 -12.57
C TRP A 86 1.76 -10.63 -12.74
N GLU A 87 1.06 -9.51 -12.92
CA GLU A 87 -0.39 -9.45 -13.05
C GLU A 87 -1.10 -10.13 -11.85
N PHE A 88 -0.74 -9.73 -10.62
CA PHE A 88 -1.32 -10.33 -9.44
C PHE A 88 -2.16 -9.37 -8.59
N LYS A 89 -3.24 -9.92 -8.06
CA LYS A 89 -4.08 -9.30 -7.05
C LYS A 89 -4.51 -10.34 -6.05
N VAL A 90 -4.11 -10.16 -4.80
CA VAL A 90 -4.40 -11.14 -3.75
C VAL A 90 -4.86 -10.49 -2.46
N LYS A 91 -5.67 -11.25 -1.73
CA LYS A 91 -6.08 -10.90 -0.38
C LYS A 91 -5.07 -11.43 0.62
N THR A 92 -4.57 -10.57 1.50
CA THR A 92 -3.67 -10.90 2.59
C THR A 92 -4.38 -10.77 3.93
N ALA A 93 -3.92 -11.50 4.94
CA ALA A 93 -4.16 -11.16 6.34
C ALA A 93 -3.29 -9.95 6.69
N CYS A 94 -3.78 -9.08 7.58
CA CYS A 94 -3.01 -7.94 8.04
C CYS A 94 -3.23 -7.63 9.52
N ASP A 95 -2.27 -6.92 10.11
CA ASP A 95 -2.39 -6.28 11.41
C ASP A 95 -2.14 -4.78 11.24
N VAL A 96 -3.19 -3.99 11.33
CA VAL A 96 -3.13 -2.53 11.13
C VAL A 96 -2.32 -1.81 12.22
N ASN A 97 -2.22 -2.39 13.42
CA ASN A 97 -1.45 -1.81 14.53
C ASN A 97 0.05 -2.11 14.37
N ALA A 98 0.40 -3.33 13.99
CA ALA A 98 1.77 -3.73 13.68
C ALA A 98 2.23 -3.26 12.30
N GLN A 99 1.30 -2.81 11.45
CA GLN A 99 1.51 -2.38 10.06
C GLN A 99 2.16 -3.48 9.21
N THR A 100 1.68 -4.71 9.39
CA THR A 100 2.19 -5.90 8.70
C THR A 100 1.09 -6.60 7.90
N PHE A 101 1.49 -7.33 6.87
CA PHE A 101 0.58 -8.14 6.07
C PHE A 101 1.30 -9.36 5.47
N SER A 102 0.56 -10.43 5.22
CA SER A 102 1.05 -11.64 4.54
C SER A 102 -0.11 -12.51 4.08
N THR A 103 0.15 -13.41 3.13
CA THR A 103 -0.76 -14.52 2.87
C THR A 103 -0.50 -15.64 3.89
N ASN A 104 -1.51 -16.43 4.19
CA ASN A 104 -1.37 -17.63 5.04
C ASN A 104 -1.01 -18.85 4.16
N GLY A 105 0.22 -18.88 3.63
CA GLY A 105 0.63 -19.78 2.55
C GLY A 105 0.24 -19.25 1.17
N ALA A 106 0.20 -20.13 0.18
CA ALA A 106 -0.22 -19.79 -1.16
C ALA A 106 -1.74 -19.50 -1.23
N VAL A 107 -2.12 -18.46 -1.93
CA VAL A 107 -3.51 -18.05 -2.16
C VAL A 107 -3.76 -17.82 -3.64
N ALA A 108 -4.97 -18.10 -4.10
CA ALA A 108 -5.33 -17.89 -5.50
C ALA A 108 -5.24 -16.42 -5.90
N ASN A 109 -4.62 -16.16 -7.04
CA ASN A 109 -4.62 -14.87 -7.70
C ASN A 109 -6.01 -14.54 -8.25
N GLU A 110 -6.44 -13.28 -8.17
CA GLU A 110 -7.75 -12.86 -8.70
C GLU A 110 -7.74 -12.54 -10.20
N TYR A 111 -6.56 -12.34 -10.81
CA TYR A 111 -6.47 -11.99 -12.24
C TYR A 111 -6.43 -13.21 -13.16
N TYR A 112 -5.71 -14.27 -12.79
CA TYR A 112 -5.63 -15.51 -13.57
C TYR A 112 -5.26 -16.70 -12.67
N ASP A 113 -5.30 -17.93 -13.22
CA ASP A 113 -5.06 -19.18 -12.49
C ASP A 113 -3.58 -19.35 -12.12
N CYS A 114 -3.23 -18.82 -10.97
CA CYS A 114 -1.90 -18.84 -10.37
C CYS A 114 -2.05 -18.69 -8.85
N ASP A 115 -1.19 -19.34 -8.09
CA ASP A 115 -1.12 -19.14 -6.64
C ASP A 115 0.04 -18.19 -6.28
N VAL A 116 -0.25 -17.26 -5.40
CA VAL A 116 0.69 -16.23 -4.93
C VAL A 116 0.96 -16.40 -3.45
N THR A 117 2.22 -16.29 -3.06
CA THR A 117 2.61 -16.25 -1.64
C THR A 117 3.27 -14.90 -1.33
N ILE A 118 2.73 -14.16 -0.37
CA ILE A 118 3.32 -12.94 0.17
C ILE A 118 3.76 -13.16 1.62
N THR A 119 5.02 -12.83 1.91
CA THR A 119 5.58 -12.92 3.27
C THR A 119 6.30 -11.63 3.64
N GLY A 120 6.46 -11.40 4.95
CA GLY A 120 7.26 -10.29 5.48
C GLY A 120 6.75 -8.90 5.13
N GLY A 121 5.48 -8.77 4.72
CA GLY A 121 4.87 -7.50 4.37
C GLY A 121 4.88 -6.53 5.54
N LYS A 122 5.42 -5.31 5.31
CA LYS A 122 5.54 -4.29 6.34
C LYS A 122 5.49 -2.88 5.75
N ILE A 123 4.71 -2.03 6.40
CA ILE A 123 4.72 -0.58 6.19
C ILE A 123 5.55 0.06 7.31
N MET A 124 6.43 0.98 6.94
CA MET A 124 7.32 1.68 7.88
C MET A 124 7.08 3.19 7.74
N PRO A 125 6.35 3.81 8.68
CA PRO A 125 6.04 5.24 8.60
C PRO A 125 7.29 6.10 8.57
N LYS A 126 7.36 7.03 7.61
CA LYS A 126 8.44 8.02 7.45
C LYS A 126 9.86 7.44 7.34
N ALA A 127 9.98 6.14 7.00
CA ALA A 127 11.28 5.48 6.86
C ALA A 127 11.98 5.80 5.53
N GLY A 128 11.22 6.23 4.52
CA GLY A 128 11.73 6.64 3.21
C GLY A 128 11.78 8.16 3.02
N ARG A 129 12.22 8.55 1.83
CA ARG A 129 12.24 9.95 1.39
C ARG A 129 11.84 10.05 -0.07
N GLN A 130 11.06 11.08 -0.37
CA GLN A 130 10.77 11.49 -1.74
C GLN A 130 12.02 12.09 -2.41
N ASN A 131 12.02 12.23 -3.74
CA ASN A 131 13.12 12.86 -4.47
C ASN A 131 13.37 14.32 -4.03
N ASN A 132 12.34 15.04 -3.61
CA ASN A 132 12.45 16.39 -3.05
C ASN A 132 12.95 16.43 -1.58
N GLY A 133 13.25 15.25 -0.99
CA GLY A 133 13.78 15.10 0.37
C GLY A 133 12.72 15.04 1.48
N SER A 134 11.42 15.18 1.17
CA SER A 134 10.36 15.06 2.17
C SER A 134 10.25 13.62 2.71
N PRO A 135 9.90 13.41 4.00
CA PRO A 135 9.68 12.08 4.54
C PRO A 135 8.53 11.36 3.84
N ALA A 136 8.71 10.07 3.57
CA ALA A 136 7.68 9.19 3.01
C ALA A 136 7.59 7.89 3.80
N ASP A 137 6.40 7.29 3.85
CA ASP A 137 6.26 5.93 4.32
C ASP A 137 6.92 4.98 3.33
N SER A 138 7.48 3.88 3.83
CA SER A 138 8.07 2.83 3.01
C SER A 138 7.27 1.55 3.13
N ILE A 139 7.34 0.74 2.06
CA ILE A 139 6.80 -0.61 2.02
C ILE A 139 7.91 -1.61 1.69
N VAL A 140 7.82 -2.80 2.25
CA VAL A 140 8.60 -3.97 1.85
C VAL A 140 7.75 -5.22 1.99
N PHE A 141 7.87 -6.15 1.05
CA PHE A 141 7.35 -7.51 1.16
C PHE A 141 8.10 -8.43 0.21
N TYR A 142 7.91 -9.74 0.39
CA TYR A 142 8.44 -10.76 -0.50
C TYR A 142 7.30 -11.50 -1.16
N VAL A 143 7.42 -11.76 -2.47
CA VAL A 143 6.38 -12.43 -3.24
C VAL A 143 6.98 -13.55 -4.09
N SER A 144 6.24 -14.65 -4.21
CA SER A 144 6.55 -15.76 -5.10
C SER A 144 5.27 -16.29 -5.75
N PHE A 145 5.42 -16.92 -6.92
CA PHE A 145 4.35 -17.43 -7.76
C PHE A 145 4.58 -18.91 -8.05
N ASN A 146 3.51 -19.71 -8.12
CA ASN A 146 3.64 -21.15 -8.39
C ASN A 146 3.87 -21.50 -9.86
N ASP A 147 3.66 -20.55 -10.76
CA ASP A 147 3.87 -20.64 -12.20
C ASP A 147 5.20 -20.03 -12.67
N ASP A 148 6.09 -19.67 -11.71
CA ASP A 148 7.37 -19.04 -11.98
C ASP A 148 8.54 -20.02 -11.85
N ASP A 149 9.22 -20.28 -12.97
CA ASP A 149 10.40 -21.14 -13.04
C ASP A 149 11.74 -20.38 -12.86
N TYR A 150 11.75 -19.05 -12.85
CA TYR A 150 12.96 -18.23 -12.75
C TYR A 150 13.74 -18.45 -11.44
N PRO A 151 13.10 -18.53 -10.26
CA PRO A 151 13.82 -18.78 -9.01
C PRO A 151 14.66 -20.07 -9.07
N ALA A 152 14.09 -21.16 -9.58
CA ALA A 152 14.79 -22.42 -9.73
C ALA A 152 15.90 -22.36 -10.79
N ALA A 153 15.72 -21.60 -11.87
CA ALA A 153 16.68 -21.48 -12.96
C ALA A 153 17.88 -20.61 -12.60
N TYR A 154 17.70 -19.58 -11.78
CA TYR A 154 18.71 -18.56 -11.49
C TYR A 154 19.22 -18.57 -10.04
N GLY A 155 18.67 -19.40 -9.15
CA GLY A 155 19.20 -19.65 -7.81
C GLY A 155 18.81 -18.57 -6.76
N TYR A 156 17.67 -17.92 -6.92
CA TYR A 156 17.07 -17.09 -5.89
C TYR A 156 15.78 -17.74 -5.35
N THR A 157 15.08 -17.13 -4.40
CA THR A 157 13.95 -17.77 -3.71
C THR A 157 12.61 -17.07 -3.99
N ASN A 158 12.64 -15.75 -4.04
CA ASN A 158 11.45 -14.91 -4.18
C ASN A 158 11.83 -13.54 -4.72
N TYR A 159 10.84 -12.68 -4.90
CA TYR A 159 11.05 -11.27 -5.26
C TYR A 159 10.82 -10.39 -4.05
N LYS A 160 11.78 -9.51 -3.78
CA LYS A 160 11.64 -8.42 -2.81
C LYS A 160 11.04 -7.23 -3.52
N VAL A 161 9.87 -6.82 -3.08
CA VAL A 161 9.21 -5.60 -3.51
C VAL A 161 9.42 -4.54 -2.44
N SER A 162 10.05 -3.43 -2.80
CA SER A 162 10.35 -2.38 -1.82
C SER A 162 10.32 -0.99 -2.42
N GLY A 163 9.82 -0.01 -1.64
CA GLY A 163 9.73 1.36 -2.12
C GLY A 163 9.09 2.31 -1.13
N ILE A 164 8.54 3.37 -1.65
CA ILE A 164 7.96 4.46 -0.87
C ILE A 164 6.53 4.77 -1.32
N ARG A 165 5.76 5.41 -0.45
CA ARG A 165 4.42 5.89 -0.81
C ARG A 165 4.53 6.89 -1.96
N TYR A 166 3.75 6.64 -3.02
CA TYR A 166 3.65 7.55 -4.17
C TYR A 166 3.07 8.89 -3.74
N SER A 167 3.68 9.97 -4.16
CA SER A 167 3.28 11.32 -3.74
C SER A 167 2.26 11.96 -4.67
N GLY A 168 2.15 11.48 -5.91
CA GLY A 168 1.37 12.10 -6.96
C GLY A 168 1.96 13.43 -7.47
N LEU A 169 3.21 13.72 -7.12
CA LEU A 169 3.91 14.95 -7.53
C LEU A 169 5.00 14.59 -8.54
N GLU A 170 4.96 15.20 -9.72
CA GLU A 170 5.91 15.00 -10.81
C GLU A 170 7.38 15.19 -10.38
N GLU A 171 7.64 16.07 -9.42
CA GLU A 171 9.00 16.30 -8.88
C GLU A 171 9.57 15.11 -8.10
N ASN A 172 8.75 14.10 -7.79
CA ASN A 172 9.11 12.92 -7.00
C ASN A 172 9.15 11.63 -7.83
N ASP A 173 8.86 11.71 -9.13
CA ASP A 173 8.84 10.57 -10.06
C ASP A 173 10.23 10.25 -10.63
#